data_31849d0d15fcd826d58185cb4c8c7d6c
#
_entry.id   31849d0d15fcd826d58185cb4c8c7d6c
#
_cell.length_a   1.000
_cell.length_b   1.000
_cell.length_c   1.000
_cell.angle_alpha   90.00
_cell.angle_beta   90.00
_cell.angle_gamma   90.00
#
_symmetry.space_group_name_H-M   'P 1'
#
loop_
_entity.id
_entity.type
_entity.pdbx_description
1 polymer ?
#
loop_
_entity_poly.entity_id
_entity_poly.type
_entity_poly.pdbx_seq_one_letter_code
_entity_poly.pdbx_strand_id
1 'polypeptide(L)'
;MQNDLLTYNARSPLEDHAIVLRRRLTATLLAASLTLGACSTPVMVRETGERGDYRPVEKYVSWLIERDMAENQITGYSIALIDDQQVIWQKGFGYADLENKIPATPETVYRAGSIAKVFTSAATMQLAERGKIDIDQPLVKALPEFSIKTRFPEAGPVTPRNVMMHHSGLPSNYMGNLFVRNPPPFDMVVAGIKNEYLSTPPDFVFSYSNLGMSLLGATVEKNSGLGFADYMEQNFFTPLGMTQTRFASPALTKAYDQNKETEVFTLRDMPAAGLLSNVVDLSQFVKMQFAEGRSGTQQVLSPATTHEMVRVQNAKLPLTFDAYMGLGWLLNGVEVPGGGPVASHGGSLPDSHSMMAILPEHKLGVVILSNSATSAVSVTRVAAEALSLMLEAKTGIHPAPKATVRTDERAPSAEELRFFNGHFDTLVGLVNVSSKSGSIDAEAVGHHFQLVTHEDGLLSLKYKILGLVPVRVGLFEDIRLSTATINGRQIIVGKIGGESMVFGEKLRPAPIPENFLKLVGSYEIIGKIDGPSPDKIILKEEGGVLVGEVRFPEKPELLLRIAFQPVSDHEAVTAGLGSGRGDTLRLIKEDGEDRLAFSGLILRKKLN
;
A
#
# COMPACT_ATOMS: atom_id res chain seq x y z
N MET A 1 16.15 -22.07 -4.87
CA MET A 1 15.26 -21.71 -3.77
C MET A 1 15.39 -20.20 -3.57
N GLN A 2 14.85 -19.46 -4.45
CA GLN A 2 14.91 -17.99 -4.49
C GLN A 2 13.66 -17.56 -5.23
N ASN A 3 12.57 -17.36 -4.52
CA ASN A 3 11.34 -16.92 -5.17
C ASN A 3 10.61 -16.03 -4.20
N ASP A 4 10.27 -14.83 -4.58
CA ASP A 4 9.23 -13.95 -4.05
C ASP A 4 9.61 -12.55 -3.55
N LEU A 5 10.63 -11.90 -4.07
CA LEU A 5 11.07 -10.65 -3.44
C LEU A 5 10.91 -9.34 -4.24
N LEU A 6 10.26 -9.32 -5.41
CA LEU A 6 10.48 -8.17 -6.28
C LEU A 6 9.35 -7.54 -7.07
N THR A 7 8.19 -7.52 -6.55
CA THR A 7 7.17 -6.60 -7.05
C THR A 7 6.76 -5.58 -5.99
N TYR A 8 7.71 -5.19 -5.14
CA TYR A 8 7.34 -4.39 -4.00
C TYR A 8 7.95 -2.99 -4.04
N ASN A 9 7.18 -2.07 -4.55
CA ASN A 9 7.04 -0.78 -3.92
C ASN A 9 6.37 -1.04 -2.56
N ALA A 10 6.94 -0.63 -1.42
CA ALA A 10 6.20 -0.65 -0.15
C ALA A 10 4.97 0.23 -0.37
N ARG A 11 3.83 -0.42 -0.57
CA ARG A 11 2.61 0.13 -1.17
C ARG A 11 1.64 0.55 -0.09
N SER A 12 0.70 1.38 -0.48
CA SER A 12 -0.45 1.62 0.37
C SER A 12 -1.25 0.32 0.54
N PRO A 13 -1.99 0.15 1.63
CA PRO A 13 -2.96 -0.94 1.77
C PRO A 13 -3.90 -1.07 0.57
N LEU A 14 -4.15 0.02 -0.14
CA LEU A 14 -4.97 0.10 -1.36
C LEU A 14 -4.28 -0.54 -2.57
N GLU A 15 -2.96 -0.43 -2.69
CA GLU A 15 -2.17 -1.10 -3.74
C GLU A 15 -2.01 -2.59 -3.48
N ASP A 16 -2.04 -3.03 -2.22
CA ASP A 16 -2.03 -4.45 -1.86
C ASP A 16 -3.28 -5.17 -2.36
N HIS A 17 -4.45 -4.51 -2.38
CA HIS A 17 -5.65 -5.07 -3.00
C HIS A 17 -5.45 -5.31 -4.50
N ALA A 18 -4.74 -4.43 -5.20
CA ALA A 18 -4.44 -4.61 -6.62
C ALA A 18 -3.45 -5.76 -6.87
N ILE A 19 -2.50 -6.00 -5.97
CA ILE A 19 -1.58 -7.15 -6.05
C ILE A 19 -2.29 -8.45 -5.72
N VAL A 20 -3.12 -8.43 -4.70
CA VAL A 20 -3.96 -9.60 -4.37
C VAL A 20 -4.89 -9.92 -5.52
N LEU A 21 -5.44 -8.90 -6.17
CA LEU A 21 -6.20 -9.05 -7.41
C LEU A 21 -5.35 -9.71 -8.52
N ARG A 22 -4.11 -9.26 -8.70
CA ARG A 22 -3.16 -9.88 -9.65
C ARG A 22 -2.81 -11.32 -9.28
N ARG A 23 -2.50 -11.61 -8.01
CA ARG A 23 -2.14 -12.97 -7.54
C ARG A 23 -3.32 -13.96 -7.65
N ARG A 24 -4.53 -13.53 -7.34
CA ARG A 24 -5.73 -14.39 -7.44
C ARG A 24 -6.13 -14.64 -8.90
N LEU A 25 -5.91 -13.68 -9.80
CA LEU A 25 -6.10 -13.88 -11.23
C LEU A 25 -5.29 -15.05 -11.78
N THR A 26 -4.02 -15.17 -11.40
CA THR A 26 -3.13 -16.26 -11.83
C THR A 26 -3.45 -17.60 -11.16
N ALA A 27 -3.73 -17.59 -9.85
CA ALA A 27 -3.96 -18.81 -9.07
C ALA A 27 -5.36 -19.44 -9.31
N THR A 28 -6.41 -18.62 -9.46
CA THR A 28 -7.79 -19.13 -9.62
C THR A 28 -8.00 -19.75 -11.01
N LEU A 29 -7.23 -19.36 -12.02
CA LEU A 29 -7.35 -19.88 -13.38
C LEU A 29 -6.67 -21.24 -13.58
N LEU A 30 -5.64 -21.57 -12.79
CA LEU A 30 -5.05 -22.91 -12.76
C LEU A 30 -5.90 -23.90 -11.92
N ALA A 31 -6.64 -23.42 -10.91
CA ALA A 31 -7.42 -24.25 -10.01
C ALA A 31 -8.82 -24.62 -10.54
N ALA A 32 -9.36 -23.90 -11.52
CA ALA A 32 -10.69 -24.17 -12.08
C ALA A 32 -10.76 -25.46 -12.94
N SER A 33 -9.63 -26.13 -13.20
CA SER A 33 -9.57 -27.36 -13.99
C SER A 33 -9.44 -28.66 -13.19
N LEU A 34 -9.29 -28.60 -11.87
CA LEU A 34 -9.14 -29.81 -11.03
C LEU A 34 -9.67 -29.50 -9.62
N THR A 35 -10.93 -29.80 -9.34
CA THR A 35 -11.44 -30.45 -8.12
C THR A 35 -12.94 -30.23 -7.94
N LEU A 36 -13.73 -31.17 -8.35
CA LEU A 36 -15.00 -31.52 -7.71
C LEU A 36 -14.65 -32.40 -6.47
N GLY A 37 -14.50 -31.75 -5.32
CA GLY A 37 -14.19 -32.45 -4.10
C GLY A 37 -13.72 -31.52 -2.97
N ALA A 38 -14.32 -30.34 -2.82
CA ALA A 38 -14.04 -29.49 -1.67
C ALA A 38 -14.86 -29.99 -0.47
N CYS A 39 -14.19 -30.56 0.54
CA CYS A 39 -14.71 -30.57 1.90
C CYS A 39 -14.94 -29.09 2.30
N SER A 40 -16.19 -28.65 2.28
CA SER A 40 -16.55 -27.33 2.81
C SER A 40 -16.26 -27.34 4.31
N THR A 41 -15.28 -26.56 4.74
CA THR A 41 -15.10 -26.26 6.16
C THR A 41 -16.43 -25.72 6.70
N PRO A 42 -16.95 -26.24 7.83
CA PRO A 42 -18.23 -25.79 8.36
C PRO A 42 -18.19 -24.27 8.59
N VAL A 43 -19.16 -23.56 8.04
CA VAL A 43 -19.30 -22.12 8.31
C VAL A 43 -19.69 -21.98 9.79
N MET A 44 -18.86 -21.32 10.58
CA MET A 44 -19.18 -21.05 11.97
C MET A 44 -20.27 -19.98 12.02
N VAL A 45 -21.37 -20.28 12.71
CA VAL A 45 -22.42 -19.30 12.97
C VAL A 45 -21.92 -18.31 14.03
N ARG A 46 -22.09 -17.01 13.76
CA ARG A 46 -21.81 -15.98 14.77
C ARG A 46 -22.73 -16.16 15.96
N GLU A 47 -22.13 -16.35 17.14
CA GLU A 47 -22.86 -16.35 18.41
C GLU A 47 -22.90 -14.91 18.95
N THR A 48 -24.04 -14.46 19.41
CA THR A 48 -24.20 -13.19 20.13
C THR A 48 -24.08 -13.44 21.62
N GLY A 49 -23.18 -12.75 22.30
CA GLY A 49 -23.02 -12.77 23.75
C GLY A 49 -23.84 -11.70 24.47
N GLU A 50 -23.80 -11.69 25.79
CA GLU A 50 -24.25 -10.57 26.58
C GLU A 50 -23.36 -9.34 26.32
N ARG A 51 -23.91 -8.15 26.55
CA ARG A 51 -23.15 -6.91 26.36
C ARG A 51 -21.90 -6.88 27.26
N GLY A 52 -20.74 -6.64 26.68
CA GLY A 52 -19.43 -6.67 27.35
C GLY A 52 -18.77 -8.06 27.40
N ASP A 53 -19.43 -9.12 26.89
CA ASP A 53 -18.83 -10.45 26.77
C ASP A 53 -18.11 -10.60 25.43
N TYR A 54 -16.78 -10.63 25.44
CA TYR A 54 -15.94 -10.79 24.28
C TYR A 54 -15.60 -12.24 23.93
N ARG A 55 -16.02 -13.23 24.71
CA ARG A 55 -15.73 -14.67 24.44
C ARG A 55 -16.27 -15.15 23.09
N PRO A 56 -17.47 -14.75 22.63
CA PRO A 56 -17.93 -15.08 21.28
C PRO A 56 -17.03 -14.47 20.19
N VAL A 57 -16.50 -13.24 20.41
CA VAL A 57 -15.56 -12.59 19.50
C VAL A 57 -14.28 -13.40 19.38
N GLU A 58 -13.67 -13.77 20.53
CA GLU A 58 -12.44 -14.57 20.56
C GLU A 58 -12.60 -15.91 19.82
N LYS A 59 -13.73 -16.59 20.04
CA LYS A 59 -14.05 -17.87 19.42
C LYS A 59 -14.18 -17.73 17.90
N TYR A 60 -14.94 -16.75 17.44
CA TYR A 60 -15.16 -16.52 15.99
C TYR A 60 -13.88 -16.06 15.30
N VAL A 61 -13.14 -15.11 15.87
CA VAL A 61 -11.89 -14.60 15.31
C VAL A 61 -10.82 -15.69 15.27
N SER A 62 -10.74 -16.55 16.30
CA SER A 62 -9.84 -17.72 16.28
C SER A 62 -10.14 -18.66 15.11
N TRP A 63 -11.41 -19.01 14.93
CA TRP A 63 -11.84 -19.84 13.80
C TRP A 63 -11.54 -19.20 12.45
N LEU A 64 -11.78 -17.88 12.32
CA LEU A 64 -11.52 -17.13 11.09
C LEU A 64 -10.03 -17.15 10.73
N ILE A 65 -9.15 -16.94 11.72
CA ILE A 65 -7.69 -16.99 11.53
C ILE A 65 -7.26 -18.40 11.16
N GLU A 66 -7.70 -19.43 11.88
CA GLU A 66 -7.31 -20.82 11.61
C GLU A 66 -7.75 -21.28 10.21
N ARG A 67 -8.96 -20.89 9.79
CA ARG A 67 -9.44 -21.12 8.42
C ARG A 67 -8.56 -20.43 7.38
N ASP A 68 -8.26 -19.14 7.57
CA ASP A 68 -7.44 -18.36 6.65
C ASP A 68 -6.02 -18.91 6.54
N MET A 69 -5.46 -19.34 7.68
CA MET A 69 -4.14 -19.97 7.71
C MET A 69 -4.12 -21.27 6.91
N ALA A 70 -5.16 -22.10 7.02
CA ALA A 70 -5.27 -23.35 6.28
C ALA A 70 -5.48 -23.09 4.77
N GLU A 71 -6.39 -22.19 4.40
CA GLU A 71 -6.72 -21.89 3.01
C GLU A 71 -5.58 -21.20 2.25
N ASN A 72 -4.79 -20.35 2.92
CA ASN A 72 -3.76 -19.51 2.30
C ASN A 72 -2.33 -19.91 2.70
N GLN A 73 -2.14 -21.03 3.38
CA GLN A 73 -0.83 -21.52 3.84
C GLN A 73 -0.04 -20.45 4.62
N ILE A 74 -0.72 -19.78 5.56
CA ILE A 74 -0.10 -18.76 6.42
C ILE A 74 0.62 -19.49 7.55
N THR A 75 1.91 -19.21 7.75
CA THR A 75 2.77 -19.91 8.72
C THR A 75 2.58 -19.43 10.15
N GLY A 76 2.61 -18.12 10.38
CA GLY A 76 2.53 -17.54 11.72
C GLY A 76 1.69 -16.27 11.74
N TYR A 77 0.98 -16.09 12.88
CA TYR A 77 0.02 -15.02 13.06
C TYR A 77 -0.08 -14.65 14.54
N SER A 78 -0.12 -13.38 14.87
CA SER A 78 -0.41 -12.91 16.23
C SER A 78 -1.43 -11.78 16.20
N ILE A 79 -2.33 -11.75 17.18
CA ILE A 79 -3.40 -10.77 17.29
C ILE A 79 -3.56 -10.29 18.73
N ALA A 80 -3.93 -9.02 18.89
CA ALA A 80 -4.43 -8.46 20.16
C ALA A 80 -5.71 -7.63 19.89
N LEU A 81 -6.69 -7.78 20.78
CA LEU A 81 -7.92 -7.00 20.82
C LEU A 81 -7.88 -6.07 22.04
N ILE A 82 -8.18 -4.80 21.83
CA ILE A 82 -8.04 -3.74 22.83
C ILE A 82 -9.38 -3.05 23.03
N ASP A 83 -9.83 -2.93 24.29
CA ASP A 83 -10.95 -2.10 24.71
C ASP A 83 -10.45 -1.05 25.69
N ASP A 84 -10.38 0.20 25.23
CA ASP A 84 -9.81 1.36 25.94
C ASP A 84 -8.40 1.03 26.50
N GLN A 85 -8.24 0.91 27.81
CA GLN A 85 -6.95 0.64 28.45
C GLN A 85 -6.68 -0.84 28.71
N GLN A 86 -7.55 -1.74 28.24
CA GLN A 86 -7.43 -3.17 28.47
C GLN A 86 -7.15 -3.93 27.17
N VAL A 87 -6.17 -4.82 27.20
CA VAL A 87 -6.04 -5.89 26.20
C VAL A 87 -6.99 -7.00 26.63
N ILE A 88 -8.14 -7.11 25.95
CA ILE A 88 -9.21 -8.05 26.31
C ILE A 88 -8.90 -9.48 25.86
N TRP A 89 -8.11 -9.62 24.82
CA TRP A 89 -7.63 -10.90 24.30
C TRP A 89 -6.40 -10.72 23.45
N GLN A 90 -5.47 -11.69 23.53
CA GLN A 90 -4.30 -11.79 22.65
C GLN A 90 -3.91 -13.24 22.45
N LYS A 91 -3.48 -13.60 21.24
CA LYS A 91 -3.12 -14.98 20.90
C LYS A 91 -2.17 -15.04 19.70
N GLY A 92 -1.24 -16.02 19.74
CA GLY A 92 -0.46 -16.44 18.60
C GLY A 92 -1.03 -17.71 17.98
N PHE A 93 -0.86 -17.87 16.66
CA PHE A 93 -1.29 -19.03 15.87
C PHE A 93 -0.17 -19.47 14.96
N GLY A 94 0.00 -20.77 14.79
CA GLY A 94 1.04 -21.33 13.94
C GLY A 94 2.44 -21.12 14.54
N TYR A 95 3.40 -20.74 13.70
CA TYR A 95 4.81 -20.76 14.04
C TYR A 95 5.53 -19.44 13.77
N ALA A 96 6.35 -19.01 14.71
CA ALA A 96 7.35 -17.99 14.52
C ALA A 96 8.54 -18.55 13.71
N ASP A 97 8.90 -19.82 13.97
CA ASP A 97 9.90 -20.61 13.26
C ASP A 97 9.34 -22.00 12.98
N LEU A 98 8.98 -22.24 11.71
CA LEU A 98 8.33 -23.50 11.32
C LEU A 98 9.30 -24.68 11.37
N GLU A 99 10.55 -24.47 10.98
CA GLU A 99 11.56 -25.53 10.94
C GLU A 99 11.89 -26.05 12.34
N ASN A 100 12.09 -25.14 13.28
CA ASN A 100 12.39 -25.46 14.68
C ASN A 100 11.12 -25.67 15.52
N LYS A 101 9.91 -25.58 14.91
CA LYS A 101 8.60 -25.70 15.56
C LYS A 101 8.43 -24.75 16.75
N ILE A 102 8.98 -23.54 16.64
CA ILE A 102 8.78 -22.48 17.64
C ILE A 102 7.42 -21.83 17.39
N PRO A 103 6.48 -21.96 18.35
CA PRO A 103 5.13 -21.41 18.15
C PRO A 103 5.16 -19.88 18.08
N ALA A 104 4.24 -19.31 17.31
CA ALA A 104 3.95 -17.88 17.39
C ALA A 104 3.17 -17.59 18.68
N THR A 105 3.57 -16.52 19.36
CA THR A 105 2.94 -16.01 20.61
C THR A 105 2.63 -14.54 20.46
N PRO A 106 1.87 -13.91 21.38
CA PRO A 106 1.68 -12.47 21.35
C PRO A 106 2.98 -11.67 21.42
N GLU A 107 4.03 -12.20 22.03
CA GLU A 107 5.35 -11.60 22.20
C GLU A 107 6.28 -11.85 21.00
N THR A 108 5.86 -12.67 20.04
CA THR A 108 6.64 -12.92 18.82
C THR A 108 6.87 -11.59 18.09
N VAL A 109 8.12 -11.28 17.82
CA VAL A 109 8.53 -10.07 17.09
C VAL A 109 8.42 -10.33 15.59
N TYR A 110 7.71 -9.44 14.91
CA TYR A 110 7.51 -9.46 13.46
C TYR A 110 8.03 -8.17 12.82
N ARG A 111 8.15 -8.18 11.52
CA ARG A 111 8.31 -6.98 10.70
C ARG A 111 6.95 -6.31 10.56
N ALA A 112 6.75 -5.19 11.26
CA ALA A 112 5.48 -4.48 11.23
C ALA A 112 5.28 -3.64 9.93
N GLY A 113 6.31 -3.54 9.09
CA GLY A 113 6.22 -2.84 7.82
C GLY A 113 5.76 -1.39 7.98
N SER A 114 4.84 -0.99 7.15
CA SER A 114 4.38 0.41 7.05
C SER A 114 3.64 0.95 8.29
N ILE A 115 3.34 0.14 9.31
CA ILE A 115 2.92 0.66 10.63
C ILE A 115 3.98 1.65 11.17
N ALA A 116 5.24 1.50 10.76
CA ALA A 116 6.32 2.45 11.01
C ALA A 116 5.94 3.91 10.73
N LYS A 117 5.12 4.15 9.69
CA LYS A 117 4.72 5.51 9.28
C LYS A 117 3.87 6.23 10.31
N VAL A 118 3.05 5.50 11.05
CA VAL A 118 2.27 6.06 12.15
C VAL A 118 3.22 6.60 13.22
N PHE A 119 4.27 5.85 13.54
CA PHE A 119 5.29 6.27 14.52
C PHE A 119 6.14 7.44 14.01
N THR A 120 6.54 7.41 12.74
CA THR A 120 7.27 8.54 12.12
C THR A 120 6.44 9.81 12.10
N SER A 121 5.15 9.69 11.80
CA SER A 121 4.21 10.81 11.88
C SER A 121 4.04 11.30 13.32
N ALA A 122 3.92 10.39 14.29
CA ALA A 122 3.84 10.74 15.71
C ALA A 122 5.09 11.50 16.19
N ALA A 123 6.29 11.07 15.76
CA ALA A 123 7.54 11.76 16.06
C ALA A 123 7.60 13.16 15.42
N THR A 124 7.16 13.28 14.19
CA THR A 124 7.06 14.58 13.49
C THR A 124 6.10 15.52 14.22
N MET A 125 4.94 15.01 14.62
CA MET A 125 3.94 15.76 15.37
C MET A 125 4.41 16.13 16.77
N GLN A 126 5.18 15.26 17.44
CA GLN A 126 5.78 15.57 18.75
C GLN A 126 6.80 16.71 18.65
N LEU A 127 7.59 16.78 17.59
CA LEU A 127 8.47 17.93 17.33
C LEU A 127 7.66 19.19 17.02
N ALA A 128 6.53 19.08 16.34
CA ALA A 128 5.66 20.22 16.04
C ALA A 128 5.03 20.78 17.32
N GLU A 129 4.47 19.94 18.21
CA GLU A 129 3.88 20.42 19.47
C GLU A 129 4.93 21.01 20.43
N ARG A 130 6.21 20.61 20.29
CA ARG A 130 7.34 21.18 21.02
C ARG A 130 7.88 22.48 20.37
N GLY A 131 7.24 22.95 19.29
CA GLY A 131 7.63 24.18 18.57
C GLY A 131 8.98 24.08 17.83
N LYS A 132 9.47 22.86 17.55
CA LYS A 132 10.72 22.63 16.83
C LYS A 132 10.56 22.74 15.31
N ILE A 133 9.40 22.38 14.80
CA ILE A 133 9.03 22.47 13.39
C ILE A 133 7.60 22.99 13.25
N ASP A 134 7.27 23.52 12.08
CA ASP A 134 5.90 23.84 11.69
C ASP A 134 5.53 22.93 10.52
N ILE A 135 4.52 22.08 10.71
CA ILE A 135 4.13 21.09 9.70
C ILE A 135 3.46 21.68 8.47
N ASP A 136 3.03 22.93 8.52
CA ASP A 136 2.36 23.66 7.44
C ASP A 136 3.34 24.54 6.63
N GLN A 137 4.58 24.66 7.09
CA GLN A 137 5.64 25.36 6.35
C GLN A 137 6.33 24.43 5.33
N PRO A 138 6.96 24.99 4.28
CA PRO A 138 7.75 24.20 3.34
C PRO A 138 8.76 23.31 4.06
N LEU A 139 8.85 22.03 3.67
CA LEU A 139 9.73 21.02 4.28
C LEU A 139 11.19 21.50 4.36
N VAL A 140 11.64 22.30 3.39
CA VAL A 140 13.00 22.90 3.39
C VAL A 140 13.26 23.79 4.61
N LYS A 141 12.24 24.28 5.31
CA LYS A 141 12.43 25.03 6.57
C LYS A 141 12.87 24.13 7.72
N ALA A 142 12.34 22.90 7.76
CA ALA A 142 12.69 21.90 8.77
C ALA A 142 13.86 20.98 8.35
N LEU A 143 14.09 20.85 7.03
CA LEU A 143 15.18 20.06 6.44
C LEU A 143 15.85 20.88 5.33
N PRO A 144 16.79 21.79 5.65
CA PRO A 144 17.39 22.72 4.69
C PRO A 144 18.14 22.04 3.53
N GLU A 145 18.60 20.81 3.72
CA GLU A 145 19.29 20.01 2.70
C GLU A 145 18.32 19.42 1.65
N PHE A 146 17.00 19.45 1.92
CA PHE A 146 15.99 18.98 1.00
C PHE A 146 15.90 19.83 -0.27
N SER A 147 15.99 19.18 -1.41
CA SER A 147 15.78 19.79 -2.72
C SER A 147 15.22 18.76 -3.69
N ILE A 148 14.23 19.16 -4.46
CA ILE A 148 13.64 18.36 -5.55
C ILE A 148 13.20 19.31 -6.68
N LYS A 149 13.29 18.86 -7.93
CA LYS A 149 12.80 19.63 -9.07
C LYS A 149 11.28 19.54 -9.17
N THR A 150 10.66 20.52 -9.80
CA THR A 150 9.21 20.49 -10.07
C THR A 150 8.90 20.91 -11.51
N ARG A 151 7.88 20.29 -12.09
CA ARG A 151 7.22 20.71 -13.33
C ARG A 151 5.93 21.48 -13.05
N PHE A 152 5.66 21.78 -11.76
CA PHE A 152 4.41 22.37 -11.29
C PHE A 152 4.72 23.70 -10.54
N PRO A 153 5.21 24.74 -11.25
CA PRO A 153 5.67 25.96 -10.58
C PRO A 153 4.56 26.72 -9.84
N GLU A 154 3.30 26.52 -10.25
CA GLU A 154 2.12 27.14 -9.62
C GLU A 154 1.56 26.35 -8.44
N ALA A 155 2.09 25.14 -8.16
CA ALA A 155 1.65 24.35 -7.02
C ALA A 155 2.27 24.82 -5.71
N GLY A 156 1.60 24.51 -4.60
CA GLY A 156 2.14 24.74 -3.27
C GLY A 156 3.41 23.91 -2.98
N PRO A 157 4.09 24.20 -1.86
CA PRO A 157 5.30 23.48 -1.49
C PRO A 157 5.01 22.07 -0.94
N VAL A 158 6.04 21.22 -0.94
CA VAL A 158 6.07 20.04 -0.09
C VAL A 158 6.15 20.50 1.36
N THR A 159 5.24 20.04 2.21
CA THR A 159 5.18 20.31 3.65
C THR A 159 5.20 19.02 4.45
N PRO A 160 5.62 19.00 5.72
CA PRO A 160 5.49 17.81 6.56
C PRO A 160 4.05 17.28 6.64
N ARG A 161 3.03 18.16 6.65
CA ARG A 161 1.62 17.77 6.64
C ARG A 161 1.27 16.96 5.39
N ASN A 162 1.52 17.50 4.20
CA ASN A 162 1.16 16.78 2.97
C ASN A 162 2.02 15.54 2.72
N VAL A 163 3.20 15.43 3.34
CA VAL A 163 3.96 14.16 3.37
C VAL A 163 3.25 13.12 4.24
N MET A 164 2.84 13.47 5.47
CA MET A 164 2.16 12.55 6.39
C MET A 164 0.82 12.03 5.85
N MET A 165 0.13 12.81 5.03
CA MET A 165 -1.14 12.38 4.40
C MET A 165 -0.96 11.86 2.96
N HIS A 166 0.28 11.66 2.50
CA HIS A 166 0.59 11.15 1.16
C HIS A 166 0.03 11.99 0.00
N HIS A 167 0.05 13.31 0.15
CA HIS A 167 -0.35 14.28 -0.88
C HIS A 167 0.77 15.26 -1.24
N SER A 168 2.00 14.93 -0.91
CA SER A 168 3.16 15.79 -1.16
C SER A 168 3.59 15.86 -2.62
N GLY A 169 3.12 14.96 -3.46
CA GLY A 169 3.60 14.83 -4.85
C GLY A 169 5.00 14.26 -4.98
N LEU A 170 5.64 13.83 -3.89
CA LEU A 170 6.94 13.17 -3.92
C LEU A 170 6.85 11.80 -4.63
N PRO A 171 7.92 11.35 -5.32
CA PRO A 171 8.01 9.97 -5.80
C PRO A 171 7.69 8.96 -4.70
N SER A 172 7.08 7.83 -5.07
CA SER A 172 6.75 6.79 -4.11
C SER A 172 7.99 6.22 -3.43
N ASN A 173 9.06 6.03 -4.20
CA ASN A 173 10.33 5.47 -3.72
C ASN A 173 11.51 6.13 -4.42
N TYR A 174 12.68 5.98 -3.81
CA TYR A 174 13.97 6.12 -4.45
C TYR A 174 14.61 4.73 -4.46
N MET A 175 14.67 4.10 -5.65
CA MET A 175 14.95 2.66 -5.76
C MET A 175 16.39 2.27 -5.48
N GLY A 176 17.35 3.20 -5.66
CA GLY A 176 18.76 2.92 -5.41
C GLY A 176 19.01 2.40 -3.98
N ASN A 177 19.47 1.16 -3.85
CA ASN A 177 19.74 0.48 -2.56
C ASN A 177 18.52 0.39 -1.61
N LEU A 178 17.30 0.31 -2.15
CA LEU A 178 16.08 0.25 -1.33
C LEU A 178 15.98 -1.07 -0.54
N PHE A 179 16.24 -2.21 -1.19
CA PHE A 179 16.25 -3.53 -0.56
C PHE A 179 17.63 -4.16 -0.75
N VAL A 180 18.42 -4.21 0.31
CA VAL A 180 19.78 -4.77 0.29
C VAL A 180 20.10 -5.43 1.63
N ARG A 181 21.13 -6.29 1.67
CA ARG A 181 21.53 -6.94 2.93
C ARG A 181 22.09 -5.95 3.94
N ASN A 182 22.88 -4.99 3.47
CA ASN A 182 23.52 -3.96 4.29
C ASN A 182 23.19 -2.58 3.72
N PRO A 183 22.04 -2.00 4.09
CA PRO A 183 21.62 -0.72 3.55
C PRO A 183 22.52 0.42 4.04
N PRO A 184 22.79 1.41 3.18
CA PRO A 184 23.33 2.67 3.63
C PRO A 184 22.32 3.37 4.56
N PRO A 185 22.74 4.40 5.29
CA PRO A 185 21.84 5.24 6.08
C PRO A 185 20.67 5.75 5.21
N PHE A 186 19.46 5.76 5.77
CA PHE A 186 18.25 6.13 4.99
C PHE A 186 18.26 7.60 4.55
N ASP A 187 18.92 8.49 5.28
CA ASP A 187 19.03 9.92 5.01
C ASP A 187 19.81 10.23 3.71
N MET A 188 20.52 9.23 3.15
CA MET A 188 21.12 9.38 1.82
C MET A 188 20.12 9.81 0.74
N VAL A 189 18.83 9.52 0.92
CA VAL A 189 17.81 9.93 -0.03
C VAL A 189 17.70 11.45 -0.15
N VAL A 190 18.01 12.20 0.91
CA VAL A 190 17.96 13.67 0.91
C VAL A 190 18.85 14.24 -0.19
N ALA A 191 20.08 13.73 -0.29
CA ALA A 191 20.99 14.14 -1.35
C ALA A 191 20.67 13.50 -2.70
N GLY A 192 20.17 12.25 -2.68
CA GLY A 192 19.87 11.46 -3.89
C GLY A 192 18.78 12.06 -4.76
N ILE A 193 17.76 12.67 -4.14
CA ILE A 193 16.56 13.15 -4.87
C ILE A 193 16.70 14.55 -5.48
N LYS A 194 17.79 15.28 -5.26
CA LYS A 194 17.98 16.65 -5.78
C LYS A 194 17.81 16.78 -7.29
N ASN A 195 18.04 15.69 -8.03
CA ASN A 195 17.88 15.64 -9.48
C ASN A 195 16.56 15.01 -9.94
N GLU A 196 15.77 14.46 -9.01
CA GLU A 196 14.45 13.92 -9.30
C GLU A 196 13.40 15.04 -9.36
N TYR A 197 12.22 14.70 -9.85
CA TYR A 197 11.10 15.63 -9.96
C TYR A 197 9.95 15.20 -9.05
N LEU A 198 9.16 16.17 -8.61
CA LEU A 198 7.84 15.85 -8.08
C LEU A 198 7.03 15.09 -9.14
N SER A 199 6.42 14.02 -8.73
CA SER A 199 5.61 13.12 -9.58
C SER A 199 4.25 13.72 -9.91
N THR A 200 3.66 14.45 -8.95
CA THR A 200 2.41 15.18 -9.09
C THR A 200 2.49 16.53 -8.37
N PRO A 201 1.57 17.48 -8.65
CA PRO A 201 1.46 18.67 -7.80
C PRO A 201 1.19 18.27 -6.35
N PRO A 202 1.81 18.91 -5.35
CA PRO A 202 1.39 18.80 -3.95
C PRO A 202 -0.10 19.14 -3.79
N ASP A 203 -0.76 18.46 -2.86
CA ASP A 203 -2.18 18.63 -2.52
C ASP A 203 -3.16 18.35 -3.68
N PHE A 204 -2.77 17.50 -4.63
CA PHE A 204 -3.58 17.21 -5.81
C PHE A 204 -4.23 15.81 -5.76
N VAL A 205 -3.45 14.78 -5.50
CA VAL A 205 -3.88 13.39 -5.52
C VAL A 205 -3.17 12.59 -4.44
N PHE A 206 -3.84 11.57 -3.91
CA PHE A 206 -3.18 10.59 -3.04
C PHE A 206 -2.07 9.87 -3.83
N SER A 207 -0.85 9.96 -3.33
CA SER A 207 0.34 9.31 -3.87
C SER A 207 1.22 8.82 -2.73
N TYR A 208 1.07 7.55 -2.39
CA TYR A 208 1.79 6.94 -1.29
C TYR A 208 3.30 7.03 -1.48
N SER A 209 4.02 7.57 -0.50
CA SER A 209 5.46 7.82 -0.60
C SER A 209 6.22 7.30 0.62
N ASN A 210 7.03 6.25 0.44
CA ASN A 210 8.02 5.82 1.42
C ASN A 210 9.17 6.80 1.49
N LEU A 211 9.56 7.36 0.33
CA LEU A 211 10.56 8.42 0.24
C LEU A 211 10.18 9.61 1.13
N GLY A 212 8.92 10.04 1.08
CA GLY A 212 8.42 11.12 1.93
C GLY A 212 8.58 10.83 3.41
N MET A 213 8.30 9.60 3.83
CA MET A 213 8.46 9.20 5.24
C MET A 213 9.93 9.12 5.66
N SER A 214 10.83 8.74 4.74
CA SER A 214 12.28 8.80 5.01
C SER A 214 12.76 10.24 5.16
N LEU A 215 12.21 11.19 4.38
CA LEU A 215 12.48 12.63 4.57
C LEU A 215 11.96 13.15 5.91
N LEU A 216 10.79 12.67 6.38
CA LEU A 216 10.33 13.00 7.74
C LEU A 216 11.22 12.40 8.81
N GLY A 217 11.74 11.18 8.62
CA GLY A 217 12.75 10.59 9.52
C GLY A 217 14.00 11.46 9.60
N ALA A 218 14.53 11.92 8.45
CA ALA A 218 15.66 12.85 8.41
C ALA A 218 15.32 14.22 9.06
N THR A 219 14.07 14.66 8.92
CA THR A 219 13.58 15.87 9.61
C THR A 219 13.58 15.68 11.13
N VAL A 220 13.19 14.50 11.61
CA VAL A 220 13.26 14.16 13.05
C VAL A 220 14.70 14.20 13.54
N GLU A 221 15.65 13.57 12.84
CA GLU A 221 17.08 13.60 13.20
C GLU A 221 17.60 15.02 13.27
N LYS A 222 17.35 15.81 12.20
CA LYS A 222 17.82 17.19 12.10
C LYS A 222 17.38 18.09 13.24
N ASN A 223 16.12 17.98 13.66
CA ASN A 223 15.51 18.91 14.62
C ASN A 223 15.55 18.41 16.07
N SER A 224 15.85 17.13 16.28
CA SER A 224 16.06 16.56 17.62
C SER A 224 17.52 16.52 18.03
N GLY A 225 18.44 16.38 17.06
CA GLY A 225 19.86 16.12 17.30
C GLY A 225 20.17 14.65 17.70
N LEU A 226 19.18 13.76 17.58
CA LEU A 226 19.28 12.31 17.85
C LEU A 226 19.13 11.55 16.54
N GLY A 227 19.75 10.38 16.42
CA GLY A 227 19.41 9.42 15.38
C GLY A 227 17.93 9.04 15.46
N PHE A 228 17.29 8.72 14.31
CA PHE A 228 15.86 8.43 14.27
C PHE A 228 15.46 7.28 15.21
N ALA A 229 16.22 6.17 15.20
CA ALA A 229 15.94 5.03 16.07
C ALA A 229 16.05 5.41 17.56
N ASP A 230 17.09 6.19 17.93
CA ASP A 230 17.29 6.65 19.31
C ASP A 230 16.18 7.63 19.74
N TYR A 231 15.74 8.49 18.82
CA TYR A 231 14.59 9.37 19.11
C TYR A 231 13.32 8.57 19.42
N MET A 232 13.04 7.55 18.59
CA MET A 232 11.89 6.68 18.78
C MET A 232 11.97 5.90 20.10
N GLU A 233 13.13 5.34 20.40
CA GLU A 233 13.37 4.64 21.67
C GLU A 233 13.10 5.53 22.88
N GLN A 234 13.74 6.71 22.91
CA GLN A 234 13.68 7.60 24.08
C GLN A 234 12.33 8.29 24.25
N ASN A 235 11.64 8.64 23.15
CA ASN A 235 10.43 9.45 23.20
C ASN A 235 9.12 8.67 23.06
N PHE A 236 9.18 7.42 22.58
CA PHE A 236 8.00 6.57 22.37
C PHE A 236 8.16 5.19 23.02
N PHE A 237 9.16 4.38 22.65
CA PHE A 237 9.17 2.97 23.04
C PHE A 237 9.40 2.81 24.54
N THR A 238 10.39 3.46 25.11
CA THR A 238 10.65 3.44 26.56
C THR A 238 9.47 4.04 27.36
N PRO A 239 8.93 5.24 27.05
CA PRO A 239 7.78 5.79 27.77
C PRO A 239 6.51 4.96 27.70
N LEU A 240 6.32 4.22 26.60
CA LEU A 240 5.16 3.34 26.40
C LEU A 240 5.37 1.93 26.96
N GLY A 241 6.59 1.57 27.39
CA GLY A 241 6.93 0.22 27.82
C GLY A 241 6.96 -0.80 26.67
N MET A 242 7.25 -0.35 25.46
CA MET A 242 7.35 -1.17 24.24
C MET A 242 8.76 -1.81 24.13
N THR A 243 9.06 -2.73 25.03
CA THR A 243 10.42 -3.22 25.28
C THR A 243 11.02 -4.09 24.18
N GLN A 244 10.21 -4.62 23.27
CA GLN A 244 10.66 -5.45 22.15
C GLN A 244 10.58 -4.71 20.81
N THR A 245 10.03 -3.49 20.81
CA THR A 245 9.86 -2.67 19.61
C THR A 245 11.12 -1.89 19.31
N ARG A 246 11.56 -1.89 18.05
CA ARG A 246 12.75 -1.15 17.61
C ARG A 246 12.78 -0.93 16.11
N PHE A 247 13.54 0.06 15.69
CA PHE A 247 13.97 0.23 14.31
C PHE A 247 15.37 -0.42 14.17
N ALA A 248 15.44 -1.57 13.51
CA ALA A 248 16.68 -2.34 13.41
C ALA A 248 16.67 -3.28 12.19
N SER A 249 17.79 -3.94 11.95
CA SER A 249 17.87 -5.00 10.94
C SER A 249 16.90 -6.14 11.27
N PRO A 250 16.16 -6.66 10.28
CA PRO A 250 15.18 -7.73 10.45
C PRO A 250 15.80 -9.14 10.67
N ALA A 251 17.09 -9.26 10.85
CA ALA A 251 17.79 -10.54 10.94
C ALA A 251 17.28 -11.50 12.05
N LEU A 252 16.42 -11.03 12.94
CA LEU A 252 15.86 -11.80 14.05
C LEU A 252 14.48 -12.39 13.76
N THR A 253 13.90 -12.14 12.57
CA THR A 253 12.57 -12.62 12.21
C THR A 253 12.65 -13.54 11.01
N LYS A 254 11.96 -14.69 11.06
CA LYS A 254 11.77 -15.55 9.90
C LYS A 254 10.51 -15.13 9.13
N ALA A 255 10.55 -15.35 7.84
CA ALA A 255 9.44 -15.04 6.95
C ALA A 255 9.19 -16.18 5.96
N TYR A 256 7.95 -16.32 5.51
CA TYR A 256 7.51 -17.46 4.74
C TYR A 256 6.62 -17.08 3.56
N ASP A 257 6.74 -17.82 2.47
CA ASP A 257 5.73 -17.86 1.41
C ASP A 257 5.23 -19.29 1.24
N GLN A 258 3.92 -19.50 1.40
CA GLN A 258 3.30 -20.83 1.33
C GLN A 258 4.03 -21.89 2.19
N ASN A 259 4.33 -21.54 3.44
CA ASN A 259 5.08 -22.36 4.41
C ASN A 259 6.54 -22.69 4.01
N LYS A 260 7.12 -21.97 3.07
CA LYS A 260 8.54 -22.04 2.72
C LYS A 260 9.25 -20.83 3.25
N GLU A 261 10.37 -21.02 3.95
CA GLU A 261 11.19 -19.91 4.42
C GLU A 261 11.72 -19.09 3.25
N THR A 262 11.63 -17.77 3.35
CA THR A 262 12.11 -16.81 2.35
C THR A 262 13.31 -16.05 2.89
N GLU A 263 14.17 -15.56 1.99
CA GLU A 263 15.25 -14.66 2.39
C GLU A 263 14.67 -13.30 2.75
N VAL A 264 15.05 -12.79 3.92
CA VAL A 264 14.62 -11.48 4.42
C VAL A 264 15.67 -10.42 4.08
N PHE A 265 15.29 -9.44 3.29
CA PHE A 265 16.15 -8.29 2.99
C PHE A 265 15.84 -7.10 3.90
N THR A 266 16.91 -6.36 4.21
CA THR A 266 16.78 -5.12 4.97
C THR A 266 16.27 -4.01 4.04
N LEU A 267 15.34 -3.21 4.54
CA LEU A 267 14.85 -2.03 3.85
C LEU A 267 15.67 -0.81 4.31
N ARG A 268 16.25 -0.06 3.35
CA ARG A 268 16.95 1.19 3.66
C ARG A 268 16.00 2.19 4.33
N ASP A 269 14.78 2.33 3.81
CA ASP A 269 13.80 3.34 4.23
C ASP A 269 13.14 2.98 5.57
N MET A 270 13.99 2.90 6.61
CA MET A 270 13.63 2.51 7.97
C MET A 270 12.45 3.31 8.54
N PRO A 271 12.38 4.67 8.43
CA PRO A 271 11.24 5.44 8.92
C PRO A 271 9.92 5.10 8.22
N ALA A 272 9.99 4.53 7.02
CA ALA A 272 8.81 4.15 6.25
C ALA A 272 8.30 2.74 6.57
N ALA A 273 9.19 1.77 6.86
CA ALA A 273 8.77 0.37 7.01
C ALA A 273 9.74 -0.52 7.83
N GLY A 274 10.70 0.04 8.53
CA GLY A 274 11.73 -0.71 9.26
C GLY A 274 11.38 -1.07 10.71
N LEU A 275 10.11 -0.95 11.12
CA LEU A 275 9.67 -1.26 12.49
C LEU A 275 9.60 -2.77 12.73
N LEU A 276 10.29 -3.24 13.76
CA LEU A 276 10.12 -4.57 14.36
C LEU A 276 9.31 -4.43 15.64
N SER A 277 8.26 -5.24 15.80
CA SER A 277 7.39 -5.16 16.99
C SER A 277 6.59 -6.46 17.19
N ASN A 278 5.87 -6.52 18.28
CA ASN A 278 4.89 -7.55 18.60
C ASN A 278 3.52 -6.94 18.94
N VAL A 279 2.48 -7.77 19.06
CA VAL A 279 1.14 -7.24 19.31
C VAL A 279 0.95 -6.69 20.72
N VAL A 280 1.77 -7.13 21.70
CA VAL A 280 1.74 -6.62 23.07
C VAL A 280 2.22 -5.17 23.10
N ASP A 281 3.37 -4.90 22.48
CA ASP A 281 3.97 -3.56 22.42
C ASP A 281 3.10 -2.59 21.60
N LEU A 282 2.64 -3.00 20.41
CA LEU A 282 1.78 -2.15 19.59
C LEU A 282 0.44 -1.83 20.29
N SER A 283 -0.05 -2.72 21.16
CA SER A 283 -1.23 -2.44 21.99
C SER A 283 -0.99 -1.28 22.96
N GLN A 284 0.24 -1.05 23.42
CA GLN A 284 0.54 0.11 24.30
C GLN A 284 0.41 1.42 23.51
N PHE A 285 0.81 1.45 22.25
CA PHE A 285 0.61 2.63 21.40
C PHE A 285 -0.89 2.90 21.15
N VAL A 286 -1.68 1.85 20.89
CA VAL A 286 -3.15 1.96 20.76
C VAL A 286 -3.78 2.50 22.05
N LYS A 287 -3.39 1.99 23.21
CA LYS A 287 -3.87 2.46 24.51
C LYS A 287 -3.49 3.92 24.75
N MET A 288 -2.27 4.32 24.41
CA MET A 288 -1.82 5.71 24.48
C MET A 288 -2.72 6.62 23.62
N GLN A 289 -3.07 6.19 22.41
CA GLN A 289 -3.97 6.93 21.53
C GLN A 289 -5.35 7.13 22.18
N PHE A 290 -5.91 6.10 22.84
CA PHE A 290 -7.19 6.17 23.56
C PHE A 290 -7.12 6.98 24.86
N ALA A 291 -5.94 7.08 25.46
CA ALA A 291 -5.67 7.89 26.64
C ALA A 291 -5.27 9.33 26.33
N GLU A 292 -5.58 9.82 25.11
CA GLU A 292 -5.26 11.18 24.69
C GLU A 292 -3.77 11.49 24.80
N GLY A 293 -2.94 10.54 24.36
CA GLY A 293 -1.49 10.67 24.31
C GLY A 293 -0.76 10.34 25.60
N ARG A 294 -1.44 9.79 26.64
CA ARG A 294 -0.80 9.42 27.91
C ARG A 294 -0.44 7.94 27.99
N SER A 295 0.65 7.69 28.72
CA SER A 295 1.04 6.37 29.23
C SER A 295 1.21 6.48 30.75
N GLY A 296 0.29 5.94 31.52
CA GLY A 296 0.23 6.17 32.96
C GLY A 296 0.15 7.67 33.30
N THR A 297 1.15 8.18 34.00
CA THR A 297 1.27 9.61 34.33
C THR A 297 2.02 10.45 33.32
N GLN A 298 2.68 9.81 32.34
CA GLN A 298 3.51 10.50 31.34
C GLN A 298 2.69 10.90 30.12
N GLN A 299 2.79 12.17 29.71
CA GLN A 299 2.24 12.67 28.45
C GLN A 299 3.30 12.46 27.34
N VAL A 300 3.03 11.56 26.39
CA VAL A 300 3.91 11.27 25.24
C VAL A 300 3.57 12.19 24.08
N LEU A 301 2.29 12.38 23.81
CA LEU A 301 1.74 13.35 22.84
C LEU A 301 0.63 14.17 23.54
N SER A 302 0.43 15.41 23.12
CA SER A 302 -0.70 16.19 23.65
C SER A 302 -2.05 15.63 23.15
N PRO A 303 -3.18 15.85 23.88
CA PRO A 303 -4.52 15.50 23.40
C PRO A 303 -4.82 16.11 22.02
N ALA A 304 -4.43 17.37 21.81
CA ALA A 304 -4.63 18.05 20.54
C ALA A 304 -3.91 17.34 19.37
N THR A 305 -2.68 16.87 19.63
CA THR A 305 -1.89 16.13 18.64
C THR A 305 -2.52 14.78 18.32
N THR A 306 -2.94 14.00 19.31
CA THR A 306 -3.58 12.70 19.08
C THR A 306 -4.87 12.83 18.29
N HIS A 307 -5.69 13.82 18.59
CA HIS A 307 -6.93 14.11 17.83
C HIS A 307 -6.62 14.57 16.40
N GLU A 308 -5.63 15.46 16.24
CA GLU A 308 -5.24 15.96 14.91
C GLU A 308 -4.73 14.83 14.00
N MET A 309 -4.02 13.84 14.55
CA MET A 309 -3.51 12.71 13.79
C MET A 309 -4.60 11.84 13.15
N VAL A 310 -5.75 11.69 13.83
CA VAL A 310 -6.87 10.87 13.32
C VAL A 310 -7.99 11.70 12.69
N ARG A 311 -7.82 13.01 12.57
CA ARG A 311 -8.76 13.89 11.87
C ARG A 311 -8.56 13.82 10.36
N VAL A 312 -9.65 13.89 9.59
CA VAL A 312 -9.58 13.97 8.11
C VAL A 312 -8.81 15.23 7.68
N GLN A 313 -7.74 15.05 6.93
CA GLN A 313 -6.85 16.12 6.47
C GLN A 313 -7.13 16.55 5.01
N ASN A 314 -7.56 15.63 4.16
CA ASN A 314 -7.58 15.79 2.71
C ASN A 314 -8.98 15.89 2.06
N ALA A 315 -10.05 16.06 2.85
CA ALA A 315 -11.44 16.07 2.34
C ALA A 315 -11.74 17.11 1.25
N LYS A 316 -10.92 18.18 1.17
CA LYS A 316 -11.11 19.28 0.21
C LYS A 316 -10.19 19.18 -1.01
N LEU A 317 -9.33 18.15 -1.08
CA LEU A 317 -8.39 18.01 -2.17
C LEU A 317 -9.07 17.39 -3.42
N PRO A 318 -8.62 17.74 -4.63
CA PRO A 318 -9.36 17.45 -5.87
C PRO A 318 -9.65 15.97 -6.14
N LEU A 319 -8.71 15.08 -5.82
CA LEU A 319 -8.78 13.66 -6.15
C LEU A 319 -8.74 12.77 -4.89
N THR A 320 -9.41 13.21 -3.83
CA THR A 320 -9.53 12.46 -2.58
C THR A 320 -10.53 11.31 -2.73
N PHE A 321 -11.68 11.58 -3.36
CA PHE A 321 -12.84 10.68 -3.33
C PHE A 321 -13.14 10.26 -1.88
N ASP A 322 -13.14 8.94 -1.58
CA ASP A 322 -13.35 8.42 -0.23
C ASP A 322 -12.03 7.98 0.45
N ALA A 323 -10.87 8.21 -0.18
CA ALA A 323 -9.57 7.85 0.39
C ALA A 323 -9.12 8.91 1.42
N TYR A 324 -9.78 8.94 2.58
CA TYR A 324 -9.51 9.92 3.62
C TYR A 324 -8.25 9.58 4.42
N MET A 325 -7.44 10.62 4.64
CA MET A 325 -6.17 10.52 5.39
C MET A 325 -6.19 11.38 6.63
N GLY A 326 -5.68 10.80 7.72
CA GLY A 326 -5.14 11.52 8.86
C GLY A 326 -3.63 11.77 8.68
N LEU A 327 -2.93 12.08 9.76
CA LEU A 327 -1.47 12.24 9.74
C LEU A 327 -0.80 10.88 10.06
N GLY A 328 -0.42 10.16 9.01
CA GLY A 328 0.10 8.80 9.08
C GLY A 328 -0.96 7.70 9.22
N TRP A 329 -2.25 8.04 9.21
CA TRP A 329 -3.37 7.11 9.31
C TRP A 329 -4.23 7.12 8.05
N LEU A 330 -4.65 5.96 7.59
CA LEU A 330 -5.77 5.77 6.67
C LEU A 330 -7.06 5.80 7.50
N LEU A 331 -8.07 6.59 7.08
CA LEU A 331 -9.29 6.75 7.87
C LEU A 331 -10.47 5.90 7.40
N ASN A 332 -10.35 5.23 6.28
CA ASN A 332 -11.39 4.35 5.74
C ASN A 332 -10.81 3.01 5.22
N GLY A 333 -9.54 2.70 5.47
CA GLY A 333 -8.88 1.49 4.97
C GLY A 333 -9.43 0.18 5.56
N VAL A 334 -10.24 0.26 6.61
CA VAL A 334 -10.97 -0.84 7.24
C VAL A 334 -12.39 -0.37 7.49
N GLU A 335 -13.37 -1.07 6.92
CA GLU A 335 -14.79 -0.72 7.09
C GLU A 335 -15.38 -1.46 8.28
N VAL A 336 -15.98 -0.71 9.21
CA VAL A 336 -16.74 -1.22 10.36
C VAL A 336 -18.13 -0.56 10.35
N PRO A 337 -19.15 -1.22 9.77
CA PRO A 337 -20.47 -0.63 9.64
C PRO A 337 -21.05 -0.21 10.98
N GLY A 338 -21.49 1.05 11.08
CA GLY A 338 -22.04 1.63 12.31
C GLY A 338 -20.99 2.04 13.34
N GLY A 339 -19.69 1.82 13.09
CA GLY A 339 -18.61 2.14 14.01
C GLY A 339 -18.04 3.56 13.89
N GLY A 340 -18.49 4.34 12.90
CA GLY A 340 -17.86 5.61 12.59
C GLY A 340 -16.49 5.47 11.89
N PRO A 341 -15.69 6.54 11.85
CA PRO A 341 -14.38 6.52 11.21
C PRO A 341 -13.43 5.51 11.86
N VAL A 342 -12.78 4.69 11.04
CA VAL A 342 -11.70 3.78 11.46
C VAL A 342 -10.38 4.41 11.10
N ALA A 343 -9.50 4.62 12.07
CA ALA A 343 -8.12 4.97 11.77
C ALA A 343 -7.27 3.69 11.72
N SER A 344 -6.62 3.44 10.59
CA SER A 344 -5.86 2.22 10.36
C SER A 344 -4.57 2.46 9.61
N HIS A 345 -3.62 1.56 9.77
CA HIS A 345 -2.47 1.43 8.88
C HIS A 345 -2.06 -0.03 8.76
N GLY A 346 -2.01 -0.54 7.55
CA GLY A 346 -1.47 -1.84 7.25
C GLY A 346 0.05 -1.79 7.05
N GLY A 347 0.73 -2.87 7.37
CA GLY A 347 2.10 -3.10 6.94
C GLY A 347 2.13 -4.18 5.88
N SER A 348 2.86 -3.95 4.82
CA SER A 348 3.02 -4.94 3.76
C SER A 348 4.47 -4.94 3.27
N LEU A 349 5.10 -6.07 3.42
CA LEU A 349 6.43 -6.41 2.92
C LEU A 349 6.30 -7.68 2.07
N PRO A 350 7.28 -8.02 1.24
CA PRO A 350 7.17 -9.20 0.35
C PRO A 350 6.78 -10.49 1.07
N ASP A 351 7.12 -10.58 2.34
CA ASP A 351 7.14 -11.78 3.16
C ASP A 351 6.36 -11.65 4.49
N SER A 352 5.78 -10.49 4.78
CA SER A 352 5.08 -10.24 6.03
C SER A 352 4.01 -9.16 5.89
N HIS A 353 2.88 -9.35 6.57
CA HIS A 353 1.78 -8.39 6.58
C HIS A 353 1.31 -8.11 8.00
N SER A 354 0.79 -6.91 8.19
CA SER A 354 0.30 -6.46 9.49
C SER A 354 -0.89 -5.51 9.33
N MET A 355 -1.64 -5.34 10.41
CA MET A 355 -2.71 -4.34 10.49
C MET A 355 -2.79 -3.80 11.92
N MET A 356 -2.83 -2.48 12.04
CA MET A 356 -3.23 -1.78 13.25
C MET A 356 -4.43 -0.90 12.90
N ALA A 357 -5.58 -1.16 13.55
CA ALA A 357 -6.81 -0.43 13.28
C ALA A 357 -7.52 -0.10 14.59
N ILE A 358 -8.06 1.11 14.66
CA ILE A 358 -8.77 1.62 15.85
C ILE A 358 -10.10 2.28 15.45
N LEU A 359 -11.08 2.15 16.32
CA LEU A 359 -12.33 2.91 16.34
C LEU A 359 -12.21 3.96 17.45
N PRO A 360 -11.74 5.19 17.17
CA PRO A 360 -11.44 6.18 18.20
C PRO A 360 -12.64 6.54 19.07
N GLU A 361 -13.82 6.69 18.46
CA GLU A 361 -15.06 7.06 19.15
C GLU A 361 -15.52 5.99 20.15
N HIS A 362 -15.22 4.72 19.85
CA HIS A 362 -15.57 3.58 20.71
C HIS A 362 -14.40 3.07 21.55
N LYS A 363 -13.19 3.62 21.35
CA LYS A 363 -11.96 3.15 21.98
C LYS A 363 -11.75 1.65 21.85
N LEU A 364 -12.00 1.12 20.63
CA LEU A 364 -11.77 -0.27 20.28
C LEU A 364 -10.59 -0.35 19.33
N GLY A 365 -9.71 -1.32 19.50
CA GLY A 365 -8.54 -1.50 18.67
C GLY A 365 -8.22 -2.95 18.40
N VAL A 366 -7.54 -3.17 17.27
CA VAL A 366 -7.00 -4.47 16.88
C VAL A 366 -5.60 -4.27 16.33
N VAL A 367 -4.71 -5.17 16.72
CA VAL A 367 -3.35 -5.26 16.19
C VAL A 367 -3.13 -6.68 15.68
N ILE A 368 -2.63 -6.82 14.47
CA ILE A 368 -2.38 -8.10 13.82
C ILE A 368 -1.00 -8.04 13.16
N LEU A 369 -0.22 -9.11 13.36
CA LEU A 369 1.09 -9.29 12.74
C LEU A 369 1.21 -10.72 12.18
N SER A 370 1.81 -10.87 10.99
CA SER A 370 2.04 -12.17 10.36
C SER A 370 3.39 -12.19 9.63
N ASN A 371 4.06 -13.34 9.66
CA ASN A 371 5.32 -13.59 8.97
C ASN A 371 5.12 -14.30 7.61
N SER A 372 3.99 -14.11 6.95
CA SER A 372 3.68 -14.83 5.73
C SER A 372 3.27 -13.90 4.58
N ALA A 373 3.87 -14.12 3.41
CA ALA A 373 3.57 -13.40 2.17
C ALA A 373 2.10 -13.53 1.72
N THR A 374 1.43 -14.58 2.13
CA THR A 374 0.04 -14.90 1.75
C THR A 374 -1.02 -14.29 2.67
N SER A 375 -0.63 -13.59 3.73
CA SER A 375 -1.54 -13.12 4.78
C SER A 375 -2.20 -11.75 4.52
N ALA A 376 -1.85 -11.05 3.42
CA ALA A 376 -2.30 -9.67 3.16
C ALA A 376 -3.82 -9.45 3.27
N VAL A 377 -4.62 -10.31 2.64
CA VAL A 377 -6.09 -10.21 2.70
C VAL A 377 -6.63 -10.61 4.07
N SER A 378 -6.00 -11.62 4.68
CA SER A 378 -6.42 -12.13 5.99
C SER A 378 -6.30 -11.06 7.07
N VAL A 379 -5.16 -10.34 7.16
CA VAL A 379 -4.96 -9.34 8.23
C VAL A 379 -5.99 -8.21 8.15
N THR A 380 -6.37 -7.76 6.95
CA THR A 380 -7.40 -6.72 6.77
C THR A 380 -8.79 -7.24 7.10
N ARG A 381 -9.16 -8.41 6.58
CA ARG A 381 -10.47 -9.04 6.83
C ARG A 381 -10.67 -9.35 8.32
N VAL A 382 -9.67 -9.95 8.95
CA VAL A 382 -9.73 -10.28 10.39
C VAL A 382 -9.86 -9.01 11.24
N ALA A 383 -9.15 -7.93 10.88
CA ALA A 383 -9.28 -6.66 11.58
C ALA A 383 -10.70 -6.07 11.49
N ALA A 384 -11.28 -6.05 10.31
CA ALA A 384 -12.65 -5.56 10.08
C ALA A 384 -13.69 -6.37 10.87
N GLU A 385 -13.61 -7.71 10.78
CA GLU A 385 -14.52 -8.62 11.48
C GLU A 385 -14.35 -8.52 13.00
N ALA A 386 -13.12 -8.48 13.50
CA ALA A 386 -12.85 -8.35 14.92
C ALA A 386 -13.42 -7.04 15.50
N LEU A 387 -13.14 -5.89 14.84
CA LEU A 387 -13.68 -4.60 15.28
C LEU A 387 -15.21 -4.54 15.19
N SER A 388 -15.81 -5.12 14.14
CA SER A 388 -17.29 -5.18 14.02
C SER A 388 -17.91 -5.98 15.15
N LEU A 389 -17.35 -7.14 15.47
CA LEU A 389 -17.84 -7.98 16.56
C LEU A 389 -17.58 -7.35 17.94
N MET A 390 -16.43 -6.70 18.13
CA MET A 390 -16.16 -5.95 19.37
C MET A 390 -17.13 -4.78 19.55
N LEU A 391 -17.45 -4.07 18.47
CA LEU A 391 -18.43 -2.97 18.51
C LEU A 391 -19.80 -3.51 18.92
N GLU A 392 -20.24 -4.61 18.33
CA GLU A 392 -21.49 -5.29 18.67
C GLU A 392 -21.49 -5.71 20.14
N ALA A 393 -20.44 -6.40 20.60
CA ALA A 393 -20.31 -6.85 21.98
C ALA A 393 -20.32 -5.68 22.98
N LYS A 394 -19.64 -4.56 22.67
CA LYS A 394 -19.55 -3.40 23.55
C LYS A 394 -20.83 -2.58 23.60
N THR A 395 -21.44 -2.33 22.43
CA THR A 395 -22.48 -1.30 22.28
C THR A 395 -23.87 -1.87 21.96
N GLY A 396 -23.94 -3.10 21.43
CA GLY A 396 -25.16 -3.68 20.87
C GLY A 396 -25.48 -3.16 19.44
N ILE A 397 -24.59 -2.39 18.82
CA ILE A 397 -24.77 -1.96 17.43
C ILE A 397 -24.53 -3.18 16.52
N HIS A 398 -25.60 -3.63 15.87
CA HIS A 398 -25.50 -4.70 14.87
C HIS A 398 -25.20 -4.10 13.51
N PRO A 399 -24.13 -4.51 12.84
CA PRO A 399 -23.87 -4.07 11.46
C PRO A 399 -25.03 -4.46 10.56
N ALA A 400 -25.58 -3.49 9.83
CA ALA A 400 -26.54 -3.80 8.80
C ALA A 400 -25.90 -4.71 7.73
N PRO A 401 -26.58 -5.76 7.26
CA PRO A 401 -26.07 -6.56 6.14
C PRO A 401 -25.74 -5.65 4.97
N LYS A 402 -24.56 -5.83 4.36
CA LYS A 402 -24.23 -5.14 3.10
C LYS A 402 -25.31 -5.47 2.07
N ALA A 403 -26.09 -4.48 1.70
CA ALA A 403 -27.03 -4.62 0.58
C ALA A 403 -26.20 -4.79 -0.70
N THR A 404 -26.18 -5.99 -1.26
CA THR A 404 -25.71 -6.22 -2.63
C THR A 404 -26.75 -5.62 -3.56
N VAL A 405 -26.58 -4.37 -3.94
CA VAL A 405 -27.39 -3.74 -4.96
C VAL A 405 -27.00 -4.37 -6.30
N ARG A 406 -27.78 -5.36 -6.75
CA ARG A 406 -27.70 -5.87 -8.12
C ARG A 406 -28.58 -4.97 -8.98
N THR A 407 -27.95 -4.21 -9.85
CA THR A 407 -28.63 -3.44 -10.87
C THR A 407 -28.59 -4.18 -12.19
N ASP A 408 -29.64 -4.01 -13.00
CA ASP A 408 -29.74 -4.66 -14.31
C ASP A 408 -28.65 -4.17 -15.26
N GLU A 409 -28.16 -5.08 -16.10
CA GLU A 409 -27.17 -4.80 -17.13
C GLU A 409 -27.85 -4.07 -18.31
N ARG A 410 -27.17 -3.06 -18.84
CA ARG A 410 -27.61 -2.34 -20.04
C ARG A 410 -26.54 -2.29 -21.10
N ALA A 411 -26.89 -1.95 -22.32
CA ALA A 411 -25.93 -1.67 -23.38
C ALA A 411 -25.13 -0.38 -23.06
N PRO A 412 -23.83 -0.35 -23.37
CA PRO A 412 -23.03 0.85 -23.24
C PRO A 412 -23.55 1.99 -24.13
N SER A 413 -23.56 3.20 -23.62
CA SER A 413 -23.88 4.40 -24.38
C SER A 413 -22.75 4.74 -25.38
N ALA A 414 -23.06 5.56 -26.38
CA ALA A 414 -22.04 6.04 -27.31
C ALA A 414 -20.92 6.85 -26.64
N GLU A 415 -21.21 7.49 -25.50
CA GLU A 415 -20.23 8.22 -24.70
C GLU A 415 -19.29 7.26 -23.97
N GLU A 416 -19.83 6.22 -23.33
CA GLU A 416 -19.04 5.18 -22.65
C GLU A 416 -18.15 4.43 -23.65
N LEU A 417 -18.66 4.07 -24.83
CA LEU A 417 -17.86 3.46 -25.88
C LEU A 417 -16.69 4.35 -26.34
N ARG A 418 -16.90 5.67 -26.45
CA ARG A 418 -15.83 6.61 -26.77
C ARG A 418 -14.84 6.78 -25.64
N PHE A 419 -15.34 6.87 -24.39
CA PHE A 419 -14.47 7.00 -23.22
C PHE A 419 -13.56 5.79 -23.08
N PHE A 420 -14.12 4.59 -23.13
CA PHE A 420 -13.39 3.34 -22.90
C PHE A 420 -12.63 2.79 -24.11
N ASN A 421 -12.43 3.57 -25.16
CA ASN A 421 -11.59 3.15 -26.29
C ASN A 421 -10.18 3.78 -26.19
N GLY A 422 -9.14 2.94 -26.07
CA GLY A 422 -7.74 3.37 -25.99
C GLY A 422 -6.95 2.73 -24.85
N HIS A 423 -5.88 3.38 -24.45
CA HIS A 423 -4.97 2.92 -23.42
C HIS A 423 -5.27 3.62 -22.09
N PHE A 424 -5.20 2.85 -21.00
CA PHE A 424 -5.36 3.36 -19.65
C PHE A 424 -4.19 2.92 -18.79
N ASP A 425 -3.64 3.82 -18.00
CA ASP A 425 -2.81 3.42 -16.87
C ASP A 425 -3.70 3.23 -15.65
N THR A 426 -3.58 2.08 -15.00
CA THR A 426 -4.46 1.67 -13.90
C THR A 426 -3.63 1.14 -12.72
N LEU A 427 -4.27 0.88 -11.58
CA LEU A 427 -3.62 0.22 -10.43
C LEU A 427 -2.96 -1.12 -10.81
N VAL A 428 -3.43 -1.79 -11.87
CA VAL A 428 -2.84 -3.04 -12.35
C VAL A 428 -1.83 -2.85 -13.49
N GLY A 429 -1.50 -1.60 -13.83
CA GLY A 429 -0.59 -1.19 -14.90
C GLY A 429 -1.33 -0.81 -16.17
N LEU A 430 -0.62 -0.86 -17.30
CA LEU A 430 -1.18 -0.51 -18.61
C LEU A 430 -2.28 -1.49 -19.02
N VAL A 431 -3.46 -0.96 -19.30
CA VAL A 431 -4.65 -1.68 -19.76
C VAL A 431 -5.03 -1.18 -21.14
N ASN A 432 -5.22 -2.10 -22.09
CA ASN A 432 -5.73 -1.79 -23.41
C ASN A 432 -7.23 -2.05 -23.43
N VAL A 433 -8.01 -1.03 -23.77
CA VAL A 433 -9.47 -1.14 -23.83
C VAL A 433 -9.95 -0.88 -25.26
N SER A 434 -10.80 -1.76 -25.76
CA SER A 434 -11.42 -1.63 -27.08
C SER A 434 -12.94 -1.66 -26.96
N SER A 435 -13.59 -0.76 -27.68
CA SER A 435 -15.05 -0.68 -27.78
C SER A 435 -15.50 -1.04 -29.18
N LYS A 436 -15.55 -2.33 -29.50
CA LYS A 436 -16.00 -2.84 -30.80
C LYS A 436 -17.35 -3.53 -30.65
N SER A 437 -18.20 -3.40 -31.67
CA SER A 437 -19.47 -4.13 -31.76
C SER A 437 -20.41 -3.93 -30.57
N GLY A 438 -20.33 -2.76 -29.88
CA GLY A 438 -21.22 -2.44 -28.77
C GLY A 438 -20.84 -3.07 -27.42
N SER A 439 -19.64 -3.67 -27.31
CA SER A 439 -19.05 -4.13 -26.05
C SER A 439 -17.81 -3.33 -25.69
N ILE A 440 -17.46 -3.32 -24.42
CA ILE A 440 -16.22 -2.74 -23.89
C ILE A 440 -15.36 -3.89 -23.39
N ASP A 441 -14.28 -4.17 -24.11
CA ASP A 441 -13.36 -5.25 -23.80
C ASP A 441 -12.01 -4.68 -23.35
N ALA A 442 -11.44 -5.23 -22.27
CA ALA A 442 -10.18 -4.80 -21.69
C ALA A 442 -9.18 -5.95 -21.64
N GLU A 443 -7.92 -5.64 -21.90
CA GLU A 443 -6.80 -6.56 -21.72
C GLU A 443 -5.87 -5.99 -20.65
N ALA A 444 -5.70 -6.75 -19.56
CA ALA A 444 -4.87 -6.40 -18.43
C ALA A 444 -4.08 -7.62 -17.94
N VAL A 445 -2.78 -7.47 -17.72
CA VAL A 445 -1.88 -8.51 -17.14
C VAL A 445 -2.00 -9.85 -17.90
N GLY A 446 -2.15 -9.81 -19.23
CA GLY A 446 -2.30 -11.01 -20.08
C GLY A 446 -3.67 -11.68 -20.01
N HIS A 447 -4.66 -11.05 -19.39
CA HIS A 447 -6.04 -11.56 -19.27
C HIS A 447 -7.04 -10.65 -19.96
N HIS A 448 -8.15 -11.24 -20.40
CA HIS A 448 -9.24 -10.53 -21.07
C HIS A 448 -10.45 -10.37 -20.16
N PHE A 449 -11.01 -9.18 -20.18
CA PHE A 449 -12.18 -8.80 -19.38
C PHE A 449 -13.23 -8.13 -20.28
N GLN A 450 -14.48 -8.18 -19.84
CA GLN A 450 -15.54 -7.35 -20.34
C GLN A 450 -16.00 -6.40 -19.25
N LEU A 451 -16.08 -5.11 -19.56
CA LEU A 451 -16.71 -4.12 -18.72
C LEU A 451 -18.21 -4.10 -19.08
N VAL A 452 -19.03 -4.32 -18.07
CA VAL A 452 -20.49 -4.40 -18.23
C VAL A 452 -21.11 -3.19 -17.55
N THR A 453 -21.91 -2.42 -18.30
CA THR A 453 -22.62 -1.24 -17.81
C THR A 453 -23.93 -1.62 -17.15
N HIS A 454 -24.30 -0.90 -16.11
CA HIS A 454 -25.52 -1.10 -15.33
C HIS A 454 -26.43 0.13 -15.36
N GLU A 455 -27.70 -0.05 -15.00
CA GLU A 455 -28.70 1.01 -14.97
C GLU A 455 -28.37 2.13 -13.96
N ASP A 456 -27.58 1.83 -12.92
CA ASP A 456 -27.09 2.82 -11.95
C ASP A 456 -25.89 3.65 -12.45
N GLY A 457 -25.46 3.44 -13.70
CA GLY A 457 -24.34 4.15 -14.31
C GLY A 457 -22.96 3.61 -13.92
N LEU A 458 -22.89 2.56 -13.09
CA LEU A 458 -21.66 1.90 -12.75
C LEU A 458 -21.30 0.78 -13.75
N LEU A 459 -20.05 0.38 -13.76
CA LEU A 459 -19.58 -0.75 -14.56
C LEU A 459 -19.05 -1.84 -13.63
N SER A 460 -19.24 -3.09 -14.03
CA SER A 460 -18.64 -4.26 -13.39
C SER A 460 -17.71 -4.99 -14.35
N LEU A 461 -16.88 -5.90 -13.81
CA LEU A 461 -15.94 -6.69 -14.57
C LEU A 461 -16.42 -8.13 -14.70
N LYS A 462 -16.41 -8.67 -15.93
CA LYS A 462 -16.53 -10.10 -16.21
C LYS A 462 -15.22 -10.59 -16.80
N TYR A 463 -14.73 -11.72 -16.30
CA TYR A 463 -13.57 -12.38 -16.87
C TYR A 463 -13.93 -13.11 -18.17
N LYS A 464 -13.11 -13.05 -19.22
CA LYS A 464 -13.35 -13.77 -20.48
C LYS A 464 -12.49 -15.02 -20.56
N ILE A 465 -13.09 -16.19 -20.37
CA ILE A 465 -12.41 -17.47 -20.56
C ILE A 465 -11.95 -17.58 -22.02
N LEU A 466 -10.64 -17.85 -22.22
CA LEU A 466 -10.00 -17.87 -23.55
C LEU A 466 -10.26 -16.60 -24.40
N GLY A 467 -10.51 -15.47 -23.75
CA GLY A 467 -10.84 -14.21 -24.41
C GLY A 467 -12.22 -14.18 -25.09
N LEU A 468 -13.05 -15.20 -24.92
CA LEU A 468 -14.30 -15.38 -25.67
C LEU A 468 -15.54 -15.35 -24.78
N VAL A 469 -15.59 -16.16 -23.73
CA VAL A 469 -16.79 -16.35 -22.91
C VAL A 469 -16.70 -15.55 -21.62
N PRO A 470 -17.55 -14.51 -21.43
CA PRO A 470 -17.55 -13.73 -20.20
C PRO A 470 -18.22 -14.52 -19.07
N VAL A 471 -17.51 -14.65 -17.93
CA VAL A 471 -17.97 -15.28 -16.71
C VAL A 471 -17.84 -14.34 -15.52
N ARG A 472 -18.73 -14.46 -14.55
CA ARG A 472 -18.58 -13.78 -13.26
C ARG A 472 -17.59 -14.55 -12.40
N VAL A 473 -16.66 -13.84 -11.80
CA VAL A 473 -15.69 -14.39 -10.85
C VAL A 473 -15.83 -13.59 -9.57
N GLY A 474 -16.11 -14.27 -8.46
CA GLY A 474 -16.45 -13.63 -7.18
C GLY A 474 -15.46 -12.55 -6.72
N LEU A 475 -14.19 -12.69 -7.09
CA LEU A 475 -13.14 -11.68 -6.84
C LEU A 475 -13.45 -10.29 -7.43
N PHE A 476 -14.22 -10.22 -8.52
CA PHE A 476 -14.56 -8.97 -9.23
C PHE A 476 -15.98 -8.51 -8.95
N GLU A 477 -16.77 -9.29 -8.19
CA GLU A 477 -18.18 -8.97 -7.96
C GLU A 477 -18.40 -7.68 -7.16
N ASP A 478 -17.43 -7.35 -6.30
CA ASP A 478 -17.47 -6.14 -5.48
C ASP A 478 -16.81 -4.92 -6.12
N ILE A 479 -16.18 -5.09 -7.31
CA ILE A 479 -15.57 -3.97 -8.02
C ILE A 479 -16.63 -3.27 -8.85
N ARG A 480 -16.80 -1.98 -8.60
CA ARG A 480 -17.61 -1.09 -9.40
C ARG A 480 -16.77 0.05 -9.94
N LEU A 481 -16.92 0.35 -11.21
CA LEU A 481 -16.17 1.41 -11.87
C LEU A 481 -17.15 2.51 -12.32
N SER A 482 -16.67 3.74 -12.25
CA SER A 482 -17.34 4.90 -12.86
C SER A 482 -16.29 5.76 -13.56
N THR A 483 -16.74 6.79 -14.27
CA THR A 483 -15.87 7.69 -15.00
C THR A 483 -16.02 9.11 -14.48
N ALA A 484 -14.91 9.86 -14.46
CA ALA A 484 -14.91 11.27 -14.13
C ALA A 484 -13.97 12.04 -15.07
N THR A 485 -14.25 13.31 -15.28
CA THR A 485 -13.31 14.25 -15.94
C THR A 485 -12.99 15.36 -14.98
N ILE A 486 -11.73 15.39 -14.50
CA ILE A 486 -11.26 16.35 -13.50
C ILE A 486 -10.03 17.07 -14.07
N ASN A 487 -10.08 18.40 -14.11
CA ASN A 487 -9.02 19.23 -14.70
C ASN A 487 -8.60 18.76 -16.12
N GLY A 488 -9.58 18.36 -16.92
CA GLY A 488 -9.37 17.86 -18.29
C GLY A 488 -8.78 16.44 -18.37
N ARG A 489 -8.55 15.76 -17.26
CA ARG A 489 -8.08 14.35 -17.20
C ARG A 489 -9.27 13.40 -17.16
N GLN A 490 -9.25 12.35 -17.96
CA GLN A 490 -10.27 11.31 -17.99
C GLN A 490 -9.90 10.17 -17.05
N ILE A 491 -10.64 10.03 -15.96
CA ILE A 491 -10.30 9.16 -14.83
C ILE A 491 -11.33 8.05 -14.70
N ILE A 492 -10.85 6.83 -14.44
CA ILE A 492 -11.68 5.73 -13.94
C ILE A 492 -11.64 5.81 -12.42
N VAL A 493 -12.80 5.92 -11.81
CA VAL A 493 -12.99 5.83 -10.37
C VAL A 493 -13.44 4.42 -10.05
N GLY A 494 -12.67 3.71 -9.24
CA GLY A 494 -13.00 2.37 -8.76
C GLY A 494 -13.61 2.43 -7.37
N LYS A 495 -14.70 1.70 -7.16
CA LYS A 495 -15.27 1.46 -5.84
C LYS A 495 -14.96 0.02 -5.44
N ILE A 496 -14.13 -0.13 -4.41
CA ILE A 496 -13.68 -1.42 -3.90
C ILE A 496 -13.95 -1.44 -2.39
N GLY A 497 -14.66 -2.44 -1.90
CA GLY A 497 -14.99 -2.54 -0.48
C GLY A 497 -15.91 -1.44 0.05
N GLY A 498 -16.50 -0.63 -0.81
CA GLY A 498 -17.38 0.49 -0.43
C GLY A 498 -16.74 1.87 -0.63
N GLU A 499 -15.42 1.95 -0.82
CA GLU A 499 -14.66 3.20 -0.97
C GLU A 499 -14.34 3.49 -2.42
N SER A 500 -14.44 4.78 -2.80
CA SER A 500 -14.12 5.26 -4.14
C SER A 500 -12.69 5.81 -4.16
N MET A 501 -11.93 5.44 -5.20
CA MET A 501 -10.56 5.88 -5.40
C MET A 501 -10.23 6.04 -6.88
N VAL A 502 -9.14 6.72 -7.19
CA VAL A 502 -8.60 6.71 -8.55
C VAL A 502 -8.16 5.29 -8.90
N PHE A 503 -8.86 4.65 -9.82
CA PHE A 503 -8.52 3.33 -10.34
C PHE A 503 -7.59 3.41 -11.55
N GLY A 504 -7.73 4.43 -12.37
CA GLY A 504 -6.89 4.64 -13.54
C GLY A 504 -7.16 5.94 -14.27
N GLU A 505 -6.33 6.22 -15.24
CA GLU A 505 -6.44 7.39 -16.11
C GLU A 505 -6.30 6.97 -17.57
N LYS A 506 -7.11 7.56 -18.43
CA LYS A 506 -6.99 7.39 -19.87
C LYS A 506 -5.75 8.10 -20.38
N LEU A 507 -4.89 7.37 -21.06
CA LEU A 507 -3.68 7.91 -21.64
C LEU A 507 -4.01 8.75 -22.90
N ARG A 508 -3.30 9.85 -23.03
CA ARG A 508 -3.32 10.67 -24.25
C ARG A 508 -2.09 10.31 -25.06
N PRO A 509 -2.23 9.73 -26.24
CA PRO A 509 -1.09 9.50 -27.12
C PRO A 509 -0.34 10.81 -27.36
N ALA A 510 0.96 10.81 -27.15
CA ALA A 510 1.86 11.90 -27.47
C ALA A 510 2.92 11.38 -28.45
N PRO A 511 3.41 12.20 -29.40
CA PRO A 511 4.51 11.80 -30.25
C PRO A 511 5.71 11.35 -29.41
N ILE A 512 6.25 10.18 -29.71
CA ILE A 512 7.45 9.67 -29.05
C ILE A 512 8.67 10.29 -29.75
N PRO A 513 9.51 11.07 -29.03
CA PRO A 513 10.71 11.67 -29.61
C PRO A 513 11.65 10.60 -30.19
N GLU A 514 12.36 10.96 -31.26
CA GLU A 514 13.28 10.06 -31.95
C GLU A 514 14.38 9.52 -31.02
N ASN A 515 14.81 10.33 -30.04
CA ASN A 515 15.77 9.91 -29.03
C ASN A 515 15.29 8.71 -28.23
N PHE A 516 14.01 8.68 -27.84
CA PHE A 516 13.42 7.51 -27.15
C PHE A 516 13.23 6.32 -28.08
N LEU A 517 12.89 6.54 -29.35
CA LEU A 517 12.77 5.46 -30.33
C LEU A 517 14.11 4.75 -30.55
N LYS A 518 15.23 5.49 -30.55
CA LYS A 518 16.59 4.93 -30.61
C LYS A 518 16.96 4.10 -29.36
N LEU A 519 16.32 4.38 -28.23
CA LEU A 519 16.53 3.69 -26.96
C LEU A 519 15.67 2.45 -26.77
N VAL A 520 14.75 2.15 -27.69
CA VAL A 520 13.99 0.89 -27.66
C VAL A 520 14.96 -0.30 -27.64
N GLY A 521 14.74 -1.26 -26.72
CA GLY A 521 15.61 -2.43 -26.55
C GLY A 521 15.62 -2.97 -25.12
N SER A 522 16.52 -3.92 -24.90
CA SER A 522 16.72 -4.58 -23.59
C SER A 522 17.75 -3.83 -22.76
N TYR A 523 17.55 -3.85 -21.43
CA TYR A 523 18.39 -3.12 -20.48
C TYR A 523 18.85 -4.00 -19.32
N GLU A 524 19.94 -3.58 -18.69
CA GLU A 524 20.43 -4.08 -17.42
C GLU A 524 20.70 -2.89 -16.48
N ILE A 525 20.61 -3.14 -15.17
CA ILE A 525 20.94 -2.14 -14.16
C ILE A 525 22.46 -2.08 -14.00
N ILE A 526 23.04 -0.88 -14.02
CA ILE A 526 24.45 -0.67 -13.77
C ILE A 526 24.70 -0.71 -12.26
N GLY A 527 25.77 -1.40 -11.86
CA GLY A 527 26.16 -1.55 -10.46
C GLY A 527 25.71 -2.86 -9.86
N LYS A 528 26.29 -3.19 -8.71
CA LYS A 528 25.95 -4.39 -7.97
C LYS A 528 24.70 -4.11 -7.13
N ILE A 529 23.61 -4.81 -7.44
CA ILE A 529 22.44 -4.84 -6.57
C ILE A 529 22.67 -5.98 -5.57
N ASP A 530 22.80 -5.64 -4.29
CA ASP A 530 22.89 -6.61 -3.20
C ASP A 530 21.48 -6.96 -2.68
N GLY A 531 20.61 -7.29 -3.61
CA GLY A 531 19.20 -7.58 -3.37
C GLY A 531 18.54 -8.09 -4.63
N PRO A 532 17.23 -8.21 -4.58
CA PRO A 532 16.45 -8.67 -5.69
C PRO A 532 16.63 -7.79 -6.95
N SER A 533 16.74 -8.42 -8.10
CA SER A 533 17.01 -7.73 -9.38
C SER A 533 16.14 -8.30 -10.51
N PRO A 534 15.58 -7.45 -11.36
CA PRO A 534 14.82 -7.92 -12.51
C PRO A 534 15.75 -8.68 -13.50
N ASP A 535 15.23 -9.77 -14.06
CA ASP A 535 15.90 -10.54 -15.10
C ASP A 535 15.59 -10.00 -16.51
N LYS A 536 14.50 -9.23 -16.63
CA LYS A 536 14.05 -8.61 -17.87
C LYS A 536 13.68 -7.16 -17.63
N ILE A 537 14.33 -6.26 -18.36
CA ILE A 537 13.95 -4.85 -18.49
C ILE A 537 13.95 -4.55 -19.99
N ILE A 538 12.81 -4.16 -20.54
CA ILE A 538 12.67 -3.78 -21.95
C ILE A 538 11.98 -2.43 -22.03
N LEU A 539 12.48 -1.56 -22.87
CA LEU A 539 11.77 -0.37 -23.33
C LEU A 539 11.32 -0.63 -24.77
N LYS A 540 10.04 -0.43 -25.08
CA LYS A 540 9.46 -0.62 -26.41
C LYS A 540 8.43 0.44 -26.74
N GLU A 541 8.15 0.60 -28.02
CA GLU A 541 6.98 1.33 -28.51
C GLU A 541 5.86 0.34 -28.80
N GLU A 542 4.65 0.66 -28.37
CA GLU A 542 3.47 -0.17 -28.60
C GLU A 542 2.22 0.71 -28.75
N GLY A 543 1.68 0.75 -29.98
CA GLY A 543 0.44 1.49 -30.26
C GLY A 543 0.52 3.01 -30.00
N GLY A 544 1.70 3.62 -30.21
CA GLY A 544 1.94 5.04 -29.95
C GLY A 544 2.27 5.35 -28.49
N VAL A 545 2.50 4.35 -27.64
CA VAL A 545 2.87 4.48 -26.24
C VAL A 545 4.27 3.93 -26.00
N LEU A 546 5.10 4.64 -25.27
CA LEU A 546 6.38 4.13 -24.79
C LEU A 546 6.13 3.26 -23.55
N VAL A 547 6.52 1.98 -23.61
CA VAL A 547 6.21 1.00 -22.58
C VAL A 547 7.49 0.38 -22.03
N GLY A 548 7.67 0.44 -20.73
CA GLY A 548 8.65 -0.33 -19.97
C GLY A 548 8.05 -1.67 -19.55
N GLU A 549 8.73 -2.76 -19.85
CA GLU A 549 8.42 -4.09 -19.32
C GLU A 549 9.48 -4.51 -18.33
N VAL A 550 9.06 -4.90 -17.14
CA VAL A 550 9.94 -5.37 -16.08
C VAL A 550 9.42 -6.70 -15.56
N ARG A 551 10.30 -7.70 -15.49
CA ARG A 551 10.02 -9.01 -14.94
C ARG A 551 11.09 -9.40 -13.94
N PHE A 552 10.68 -10.15 -12.93
CA PHE A 552 11.56 -10.68 -11.89
C PHE A 552 11.58 -12.21 -11.96
N PRO A 553 12.74 -12.85 -11.77
CA PRO A 553 12.88 -14.30 -11.91
C PRO A 553 12.04 -15.06 -10.89
N GLU A 554 11.75 -14.45 -9.74
CA GLU A 554 10.95 -15.02 -8.67
C GLU A 554 9.46 -15.12 -9.02
N LYS A 555 8.99 -14.30 -9.99
CA LYS A 555 7.60 -14.27 -10.48
C LYS A 555 7.58 -14.12 -12.00
N PRO A 556 8.01 -15.15 -12.72
CA PRO A 556 8.15 -15.10 -14.16
C PRO A 556 6.81 -14.88 -14.90
N GLU A 557 5.69 -15.25 -14.25
CA GLU A 557 4.34 -15.01 -14.75
C GLU A 557 3.89 -13.55 -14.63
N LEU A 558 4.55 -12.75 -13.79
CA LEU A 558 4.20 -11.36 -13.58
C LEU A 558 5.08 -10.43 -14.41
N LEU A 559 4.55 -9.96 -15.53
CA LEU A 559 5.17 -8.92 -16.34
C LEU A 559 4.57 -7.56 -15.97
N LEU A 560 5.37 -6.70 -15.34
CA LEU A 560 4.97 -5.32 -15.07
C LEU A 560 5.07 -4.51 -16.35
N ARG A 561 4.00 -3.82 -16.73
CA ARG A 561 3.95 -2.94 -17.90
C ARG A 561 3.70 -1.51 -17.42
N ILE A 562 4.67 -0.65 -17.66
CA ILE A 562 4.68 0.74 -17.23
C ILE A 562 4.60 1.61 -18.47
N ALA A 563 3.55 2.40 -18.60
CA ALA A 563 3.44 3.38 -19.68
C ALA A 563 4.24 4.63 -19.33
N PHE A 564 4.99 5.14 -20.31
CA PHE A 564 5.71 6.40 -20.20
C PHE A 564 5.15 7.43 -21.17
N GLN A 565 4.98 8.64 -20.69
CA GLN A 565 4.59 9.80 -21.49
C GLN A 565 5.79 10.72 -21.65
N PRO A 566 6.31 10.92 -22.86
CA PRO A 566 7.38 11.88 -23.11
C PRO A 566 6.94 13.30 -22.73
N VAL A 567 7.82 14.01 -22.05
CA VAL A 567 7.63 15.43 -21.66
C VAL A 567 8.70 16.33 -22.29
N SER A 568 9.76 15.74 -22.83
CA SER A 568 10.80 16.40 -23.62
C SER A 568 11.54 15.35 -24.46
N ASP A 569 12.53 15.79 -25.25
CA ASP A 569 13.40 14.89 -26.03
C ASP A 569 14.26 13.96 -25.16
N HIS A 570 14.38 14.25 -23.87
CA HIS A 570 15.28 13.53 -22.95
C HIS A 570 14.59 13.05 -21.67
N GLU A 571 13.31 13.38 -21.46
CA GLU A 571 12.56 13.01 -20.28
C GLU A 571 11.18 12.46 -20.64
N ALA A 572 10.81 11.38 -19.98
CA ALA A 572 9.47 10.84 -20.01
C ALA A 572 9.01 10.56 -18.55
N VAL A 573 7.72 10.65 -18.30
CA VAL A 573 7.16 10.37 -16.96
C VAL A 573 6.32 9.11 -17.01
N THR A 574 6.32 8.34 -15.91
CA THR A 574 5.35 7.24 -15.77
C THR A 574 3.95 7.84 -15.84
N ALA A 575 3.15 7.33 -16.75
CA ALA A 575 1.81 7.83 -17.02
C ALA A 575 0.84 7.49 -15.87
N GLY A 576 -0.29 8.18 -15.80
CA GLY A 576 -1.35 7.95 -14.83
C GLY A 576 -1.27 8.84 -13.60
N LEU A 577 -2.06 8.50 -12.58
CA LEU A 577 -2.21 9.24 -11.32
C LEU A 577 -2.06 8.31 -10.13
N GLY A 578 -1.50 8.84 -9.05
CA GLY A 578 -1.32 8.13 -7.79
C GLY A 578 0.07 7.55 -7.62
N SER A 579 0.20 6.57 -6.75
CA SER A 579 1.48 6.02 -6.32
C SER A 579 2.27 5.36 -7.46
N GLY A 580 3.56 5.69 -7.56
CA GLY A 580 4.44 5.19 -8.62
C GLY A 580 4.15 5.77 -10.01
N ARG A 581 3.34 6.84 -10.08
CA ARG A 581 3.01 7.58 -11.31
C ARG A 581 3.65 8.96 -11.27
N GLY A 582 4.01 9.48 -12.45
CA GLY A 582 4.70 10.77 -12.58
C GLY A 582 6.22 10.71 -12.36
N ASP A 583 6.79 9.56 -11.99
CA ASP A 583 8.23 9.37 -11.82
C ASP A 583 8.94 9.53 -13.17
N THR A 584 10.14 10.09 -13.15
CA THR A 584 10.82 10.52 -14.38
C THR A 584 11.85 9.50 -14.85
N LEU A 585 11.68 9.04 -16.07
CA LEU A 585 12.70 8.35 -16.87
C LEU A 585 13.50 9.39 -17.64
N ARG A 586 14.81 9.43 -17.46
CA ARG A 586 15.70 10.43 -18.08
C ARG A 586 16.74 9.75 -18.95
N LEU A 587 16.94 10.30 -20.14
CA LEU A 587 18.13 10.04 -20.94
C LEU A 587 19.28 10.89 -20.38
N ILE A 588 20.35 10.25 -19.98
CA ILE A 588 21.56 10.88 -19.47
C ILE A 588 22.79 10.42 -20.27
N LYS A 589 23.86 11.17 -20.19
CA LYS A 589 25.17 10.74 -20.68
C LYS A 589 26.07 10.42 -19.49
N GLU A 590 26.60 9.19 -19.48
CA GLU A 590 27.58 8.74 -18.50
C GLU A 590 28.72 8.06 -19.25
N ASP A 591 29.97 8.50 -18.98
CA ASP A 591 31.17 8.03 -19.68
C ASP A 591 31.08 8.12 -21.22
N GLY A 592 30.35 9.13 -21.73
CA GLY A 592 30.14 9.35 -23.17
C GLY A 592 29.07 8.47 -23.81
N GLU A 593 28.46 7.54 -23.07
CA GLU A 593 27.42 6.65 -23.55
C GLU A 593 26.03 7.09 -23.06
N ASP A 594 25.02 6.82 -23.87
CA ASP A 594 23.64 7.06 -23.51
C ASP A 594 23.16 6.02 -22.49
N ARG A 595 22.59 6.50 -21.37
CA ARG A 595 22.02 5.70 -20.28
C ARG A 595 20.60 6.18 -19.98
N LEU A 596 19.82 5.32 -19.35
CA LEU A 596 18.55 5.70 -18.78
C LEU A 596 18.68 5.78 -17.25
N ALA A 597 18.24 6.88 -16.67
CA ALA A 597 18.14 7.05 -15.22
C ALA A 597 16.66 7.03 -14.80
N PHE A 598 16.33 6.24 -13.80
CA PHE A 598 14.99 6.12 -13.27
C PHE A 598 15.00 5.84 -11.77
N SER A 599 14.44 6.74 -10.96
CA SER A 599 14.27 6.57 -9.52
C SER A 599 15.56 6.13 -8.79
N GLY A 600 16.69 6.75 -9.12
CA GLY A 600 18.00 6.43 -8.55
C GLY A 600 18.70 5.18 -9.12
N LEU A 601 18.12 4.52 -10.12
CA LEU A 601 18.75 3.46 -10.90
C LEU A 601 19.33 4.01 -12.20
N ILE A 602 20.45 3.45 -12.62
CA ILE A 602 21.04 3.70 -13.95
C ILE A 602 20.95 2.42 -14.77
N LEU A 603 20.44 2.54 -15.98
CA LEU A 603 20.21 1.43 -16.90
C LEU A 603 21.09 1.56 -18.12
N ARG A 604 21.76 0.47 -18.50
CA ARG A 604 22.55 0.36 -19.73
C ARG A 604 21.82 -0.51 -20.73
N LYS A 605 21.76 -0.05 -21.99
CA LYS A 605 21.22 -0.84 -23.09
C LYS A 605 22.12 -2.04 -23.35
N LYS A 606 21.53 -3.24 -23.43
CA LYS A 606 22.26 -4.45 -23.83
C LYS A 606 22.56 -4.39 -25.32
N LEU A 607 23.80 -4.68 -25.68
CA LEU A 607 24.16 -4.91 -27.07
C LEU A 607 23.56 -6.27 -27.48
N ASN A 608 22.81 -6.29 -28.56
CA ASN A 608 22.22 -7.53 -29.12
C ASN A 608 23.30 -8.46 -29.62
#